data_4f819cbe7ce5e602e474939816ddad39
#
_entry.id   4f819cbe7ce5e602e474939816ddad39
#
_cell.length_a   1.000
_cell.length_b   1.000
_cell.length_c   1.000
_cell.angle_alpha   90.00
_cell.angle_beta   90.00
_cell.angle_gamma   90.00
#
_symmetry.space_group_name_H-M   'P 1'
#
loop_
_entity.id
_entity.type
_entity.pdbx_description
1 polymer ?
#
loop_
_entity_poly.entity_id
_entity_poly.type
_entity_poly.pdbx_seq_one_letter_code
_entity_poly.pdbx_strand_id
1 'polypeptide(L)'
;RKTVFPIIKDLIDKNVINVKEQIYEQYKPKLIKYVRLNAIWNSNEKLAELLDTLSRAQKQRDVILTYFQLQTTKKPIKVSELQEKSNSSASIIKSLVDKDILEYYFIQTDRINFKESSSEIKELTSFQQDAYVSIQKSFENKQVTLLKGITSSGKTEIYAKLIKEQLIAEKQVLYLLPEIALTTQLIERLQLYFGEYLSVFHSKYSMNERVEVWNNVLNNKQKSRLILGARSSLFLPYSNLGIVIVDEEHEPSFKQFDPSPRYHARDAAIVLANQHNAKV
;
A
#
# COMPACT_ATOMS: atom_id res chain seq x y z
N ARG A 1 39.35 -3.71 9.00
CA ARG A 1 38.89 -4.21 7.68
C ARG A 1 39.43 -3.21 6.65
N LYS A 2 40.47 -3.57 5.90
CA LYS A 2 40.96 -2.76 4.77
C LYS A 2 39.80 -2.73 3.74
N THR A 3 39.39 -1.56 3.32
CA THR A 3 38.35 -1.36 2.30
C THR A 3 38.82 -1.98 1.00
N VAL A 4 38.07 -2.94 0.48
CA VAL A 4 38.36 -3.66 -0.77
C VAL A 4 38.13 -2.77 -2.00
N PHE A 5 37.40 -1.68 -1.87
CA PHE A 5 37.05 -0.75 -2.94
C PHE A 5 38.23 -0.17 -3.74
N PRO A 6 39.33 0.28 -3.13
CA PRO A 6 40.47 0.81 -3.91
C PRO A 6 41.12 -0.25 -4.79
N ILE A 7 41.17 -1.51 -4.32
CA ILE A 7 41.77 -2.63 -5.08
C ILE A 7 40.87 -2.97 -6.29
N ILE A 8 39.55 -3.00 -6.08
CA ILE A 8 38.57 -3.24 -7.16
C ILE A 8 38.72 -2.13 -8.23
N LYS A 9 38.78 -0.88 -7.79
CA LYS A 9 38.96 0.26 -8.72
C LYS A 9 40.23 0.16 -9.54
N ASP A 10 41.37 -0.14 -8.92
CA ASP A 10 42.63 -0.33 -9.61
C ASP A 10 42.60 -1.49 -10.65
N LEU A 11 41.87 -2.57 -10.31
CA LEU A 11 41.68 -3.69 -11.24
C LEU A 11 40.75 -3.35 -12.42
N ILE A 12 39.75 -2.49 -12.19
CA ILE A 12 38.89 -1.96 -13.26
C ILE A 12 39.70 -1.04 -14.18
N ASP A 13 40.44 -0.10 -13.60
CA ASP A 13 41.27 0.86 -14.35
C ASP A 13 42.35 0.16 -15.19
N LYS A 14 42.81 -1.01 -14.74
CA LYS A 14 43.76 -1.87 -15.47
C LYS A 14 43.08 -2.85 -16.46
N ASN A 15 41.77 -2.77 -16.66
CA ASN A 15 40.98 -3.68 -17.50
C ASN A 15 41.17 -5.18 -17.16
N VAL A 16 41.49 -5.50 -15.90
CA VAL A 16 41.63 -6.89 -15.44
C VAL A 16 40.26 -7.47 -15.07
N ILE A 17 39.36 -6.63 -14.58
CA ILE A 17 37.98 -6.99 -14.27
C ILE A 17 37.01 -5.98 -14.86
N ASN A 18 35.84 -6.48 -15.29
CA ASN A 18 34.71 -5.64 -15.68
C ASN A 18 33.60 -5.76 -14.64
N VAL A 19 33.06 -4.61 -14.24
CA VAL A 19 31.87 -4.58 -13.39
C VAL A 19 30.62 -4.74 -14.28
N LYS A 20 29.91 -5.82 -14.11
CA LYS A 20 28.60 -6.01 -14.73
C LYS A 20 27.56 -5.81 -13.65
N GLU A 21 26.89 -4.65 -13.69
CA GLU A 21 25.72 -4.44 -12.84
C GLU A 21 24.57 -5.29 -13.37
N GLN A 22 24.11 -6.25 -12.59
CA GLN A 22 22.86 -6.95 -12.84
C GLN A 22 21.84 -6.45 -11.81
N ILE A 23 20.85 -5.76 -12.31
CA ILE A 23 19.69 -5.38 -11.49
C ILE A 23 18.84 -6.64 -11.32
N TYR A 24 18.97 -7.28 -10.16
CA TYR A 24 18.08 -8.37 -9.81
C TYR A 24 16.81 -7.79 -9.19
N GLU A 25 15.69 -8.22 -9.67
CA GLU A 25 14.40 -7.90 -9.06
C GLU A 25 14.31 -8.62 -7.71
N GLN A 26 14.64 -7.91 -6.62
CA GLN A 26 14.59 -8.45 -5.25
C GLN A 26 13.20 -8.43 -4.63
N TYR A 27 12.24 -7.80 -5.32
CA TYR A 27 10.87 -7.73 -4.85
C TYR A 27 10.23 -9.11 -4.87
N LYS A 28 9.78 -9.57 -3.69
CA LYS A 28 8.99 -10.79 -3.56
C LYS A 28 7.59 -10.40 -3.11
N PRO A 29 6.56 -10.64 -3.92
CA PRO A 29 5.18 -10.42 -3.51
C PRO A 29 4.87 -11.25 -2.25
N LYS A 30 4.02 -10.72 -1.37
CA LYS A 30 3.53 -11.48 -0.22
C LYS A 30 2.52 -12.50 -0.71
N LEU A 31 2.91 -13.77 -0.70
CA LEU A 31 2.04 -14.87 -1.06
C LEU A 31 1.48 -15.49 0.21
N ILE A 32 0.16 -15.57 0.31
CA ILE A 32 -0.52 -16.34 1.34
C ILE A 32 -0.92 -17.68 0.74
N LYS A 33 -0.63 -18.75 1.47
CA LYS A 33 -0.96 -20.11 1.07
C LYS A 33 -2.41 -20.43 1.45
N TYR A 34 -3.17 -20.81 0.47
CA TYR A 34 -4.56 -21.25 0.57
C TYR A 34 -4.67 -22.72 0.19
N VAL A 35 -5.80 -23.30 0.54
CA VAL A 35 -6.11 -24.70 0.25
C VAL A 35 -7.48 -24.81 -0.39
N ARG A 36 -7.61 -25.73 -1.34
CA ARG A 36 -8.88 -26.11 -1.96
C ARG A 36 -8.97 -27.64 -2.08
N LEU A 37 -10.20 -28.13 -2.16
CA LEU A 37 -10.43 -29.53 -2.47
C LEU A 37 -10.01 -29.80 -3.94
N ASN A 38 -9.34 -30.92 -4.19
CA ASN A 38 -8.99 -31.31 -5.55
C ASN A 38 -10.28 -31.60 -6.34
N ALA A 39 -10.32 -31.18 -7.59
CA ALA A 39 -11.49 -31.30 -8.47
C ALA A 39 -11.97 -32.75 -8.65
N ILE A 40 -11.11 -33.74 -8.45
CA ILE A 40 -11.45 -35.17 -8.48
C ILE A 40 -12.55 -35.51 -7.46
N TRP A 41 -12.64 -34.78 -6.35
CA TRP A 41 -13.55 -35.03 -5.22
C TRP A 41 -14.83 -34.15 -5.25
N ASN A 42 -15.18 -33.53 -6.37
CA ASN A 42 -16.28 -32.57 -6.46
C ASN A 42 -17.68 -33.19 -6.60
N SER A 43 -17.83 -34.53 -6.68
CA SER A 43 -19.16 -35.18 -6.72
C SER A 43 -19.55 -35.73 -5.36
N ASN A 44 -20.86 -35.77 -5.05
CA ASN A 44 -21.36 -36.27 -3.78
C ASN A 44 -20.96 -37.74 -3.53
N GLU A 45 -20.92 -38.56 -4.58
CA GLU A 45 -20.51 -39.98 -4.53
C GLU A 45 -19.04 -40.11 -4.10
N LYS A 46 -18.16 -39.30 -4.72
CA LYS A 46 -16.72 -39.30 -4.39
C LYS A 46 -16.44 -38.71 -3.02
N LEU A 47 -17.24 -37.76 -2.55
CA LEU A 47 -17.11 -37.23 -1.19
C LEU A 47 -17.44 -38.29 -0.14
N ALA A 48 -18.46 -39.12 -0.37
CA ALA A 48 -18.78 -40.23 0.52
C ALA A 48 -17.63 -41.26 0.55
N GLU A 49 -17.09 -41.62 -0.62
CA GLU A 49 -15.93 -42.51 -0.74
C GLU A 49 -14.69 -41.94 -0.03
N LEU A 50 -14.43 -40.61 -0.16
CA LEU A 50 -13.34 -39.94 0.55
C LEU A 50 -13.50 -40.06 2.08
N LEU A 51 -14.68 -39.81 2.62
CA LEU A 51 -14.94 -39.88 4.05
C LEU A 51 -14.81 -41.33 4.57
N ASP A 52 -15.19 -42.32 3.79
CA ASP A 52 -15.00 -43.74 4.12
C ASP A 52 -13.52 -44.11 4.09
N THR A 53 -12.77 -43.67 3.11
CA THR A 53 -11.32 -43.89 3.01
C THR A 53 -10.57 -43.28 4.22
N LEU A 54 -11.08 -42.16 4.73
CA LEU A 54 -10.51 -41.48 5.89
C LEU A 54 -11.06 -41.98 7.24
N SER A 55 -11.91 -43.02 7.24
CA SER A 55 -12.52 -43.57 8.47
C SER A 55 -11.49 -44.00 9.53
N ARG A 56 -10.34 -44.52 9.08
CA ARG A 56 -9.21 -44.93 9.93
C ARG A 56 -8.23 -43.82 10.28
N ALA A 57 -8.39 -42.62 9.66
CA ALA A 57 -7.50 -41.47 9.82
C ALA A 57 -8.25 -40.28 10.41
N GLN A 58 -8.72 -40.40 11.65
CA GLN A 58 -9.60 -39.46 12.32
C GLN A 58 -9.17 -37.99 12.16
N LYS A 59 -7.88 -37.67 12.39
CA LYS A 59 -7.39 -36.30 12.26
C LYS A 59 -7.47 -35.74 10.85
N GLN A 60 -7.27 -36.57 9.80
CA GLN A 60 -7.42 -36.17 8.41
C GLN A 60 -8.90 -35.94 8.07
N ARG A 61 -9.77 -36.77 8.58
CA ARG A 61 -11.23 -36.62 8.44
C ARG A 61 -11.73 -35.33 9.08
N ASP A 62 -11.25 -35.00 10.29
CA ASP A 62 -11.62 -33.77 10.99
C ASP A 62 -11.20 -32.51 10.22
N VAL A 63 -10.01 -32.52 9.57
CA VAL A 63 -9.56 -31.45 8.68
C VAL A 63 -10.51 -31.26 7.49
N ILE A 64 -10.95 -32.36 6.84
CA ILE A 64 -11.86 -32.29 5.70
C ILE A 64 -13.25 -31.81 6.12
N LEU A 65 -13.77 -32.25 7.25
CA LEU A 65 -15.03 -31.76 7.79
C LEU A 65 -14.97 -30.26 8.12
N THR A 66 -13.88 -29.81 8.75
CA THR A 66 -13.65 -28.38 9.01
C THR A 66 -13.52 -27.59 7.72
N TYR A 67 -12.85 -28.14 6.70
CA TYR A 67 -12.78 -27.51 5.37
C TYR A 67 -14.19 -27.26 4.80
N PHE A 68 -15.09 -28.22 4.84
CA PHE A 68 -16.46 -28.05 4.35
C PHE A 68 -17.26 -27.02 5.15
N GLN A 69 -17.08 -26.97 6.47
CA GLN A 69 -17.69 -25.93 7.31
C GLN A 69 -17.23 -24.52 6.88
N LEU A 70 -15.93 -24.37 6.61
CA LEU A 70 -15.36 -23.10 6.17
C LEU A 70 -15.80 -22.71 4.75
N GLN A 71 -15.98 -23.68 3.86
CA GLN A 71 -16.38 -23.45 2.48
C GLN A 71 -17.78 -22.80 2.36
N THR A 72 -18.64 -22.96 3.35
CA THR A 72 -19.96 -22.32 3.38
C THR A 72 -19.89 -20.79 3.29
N THR A 73 -18.79 -20.19 3.70
CA THR A 73 -18.58 -18.73 3.65
C THR A 73 -18.21 -18.19 2.27
N LYS A 74 -18.02 -19.06 1.28
CA LYS A 74 -17.57 -18.74 -0.10
C LYS A 74 -16.25 -17.94 -0.19
N LYS A 75 -15.46 -17.90 0.89
CA LYS A 75 -14.17 -17.22 0.94
C LYS A 75 -13.03 -18.22 0.74
N PRO A 76 -11.91 -17.81 0.13
CA PRO A 76 -10.72 -18.63 0.08
C PRO A 76 -10.24 -19.05 1.48
N ILE A 77 -9.96 -20.32 1.69
CA ILE A 77 -9.58 -20.87 2.99
C ILE A 77 -8.05 -20.85 3.12
N LYS A 78 -7.53 -20.08 4.09
CA LYS A 78 -6.10 -20.06 4.41
C LYS A 78 -5.68 -21.37 5.08
N VAL A 79 -4.50 -21.86 4.74
CA VAL A 79 -3.93 -23.05 5.41
C VAL A 79 -3.82 -22.84 6.92
N SER A 80 -3.40 -21.66 7.39
CA SER A 80 -3.32 -21.34 8.82
C SER A 80 -4.68 -21.35 9.52
N GLU A 81 -5.74 -20.86 8.87
CA GLU A 81 -7.10 -20.87 9.40
C GLU A 81 -7.65 -22.29 9.50
N LEU A 82 -7.41 -23.12 8.47
CA LEU A 82 -7.80 -24.52 8.51
C LEU A 82 -7.08 -25.29 9.62
N GLN A 83 -5.77 -25.03 9.82
CA GLN A 83 -4.99 -25.61 10.92
C GLN A 83 -5.55 -25.26 12.29
N GLU A 84 -5.81 -23.96 12.51
CA GLU A 84 -6.34 -23.45 13.77
C GLU A 84 -7.71 -24.05 14.10
N LYS A 85 -8.65 -23.99 13.15
CA LYS A 85 -10.03 -24.45 13.36
C LYS A 85 -10.17 -25.98 13.45
N SER A 86 -9.31 -26.73 12.75
CA SER A 86 -9.29 -28.19 12.84
C SER A 86 -8.40 -28.71 13.97
N ASN A 87 -7.72 -27.83 14.71
CA ASN A 87 -6.72 -28.19 15.72
C ASN A 87 -5.70 -29.22 15.22
N SER A 88 -5.24 -29.04 13.97
CA SER A 88 -4.37 -30.00 13.28
C SER A 88 -2.98 -29.43 13.00
N SER A 89 -1.98 -30.31 12.87
CA SER A 89 -0.63 -29.90 12.49
C SER A 89 -0.49 -29.69 10.98
N ALA A 90 0.53 -28.89 10.58
CA ALA A 90 0.85 -28.68 9.17
C ALA A 90 1.15 -29.99 8.42
N SER A 91 1.69 -31.00 9.10
CA SER A 91 2.00 -32.31 8.53
C SER A 91 0.75 -33.08 8.09
N ILE A 92 -0.37 -32.91 8.81
CA ILE A 92 -1.64 -33.57 8.48
C ILE A 92 -2.22 -32.97 7.19
N ILE A 93 -2.24 -31.62 7.06
CA ILE A 93 -2.70 -30.96 5.84
C ILE A 93 -1.77 -31.31 4.67
N LYS A 94 -0.45 -31.34 4.89
CA LYS A 94 0.50 -31.76 3.88
C LYS A 94 0.23 -33.20 3.39
N SER A 95 -0.04 -34.11 4.32
CA SER A 95 -0.40 -35.50 3.98
C SER A 95 -1.68 -35.60 3.14
N LEU A 96 -2.67 -34.71 3.37
CA LEU A 96 -3.88 -34.64 2.52
C LEU A 96 -3.57 -34.08 1.13
N VAL A 97 -2.59 -33.20 1.02
CA VAL A 97 -2.13 -32.70 -0.29
C VAL A 97 -1.30 -33.77 -1.02
N ASP A 98 -0.41 -34.47 -0.33
CA ASP A 98 0.40 -35.56 -0.88
C ASP A 98 -0.47 -36.75 -1.36
N LYS A 99 -1.71 -36.84 -0.88
CA LYS A 99 -2.74 -37.83 -1.31
C LYS A 99 -3.70 -37.27 -2.38
N ASP A 100 -3.42 -36.11 -2.97
CA ASP A 100 -4.27 -35.44 -3.95
C ASP A 100 -5.73 -35.19 -3.48
N ILE A 101 -5.95 -35.11 -2.15
CA ILE A 101 -7.26 -34.77 -1.58
C ILE A 101 -7.43 -33.25 -1.54
N LEU A 102 -6.40 -32.53 -1.09
CA LEU A 102 -6.35 -31.07 -1.08
C LEU A 102 -5.27 -30.58 -2.04
N GLU A 103 -5.42 -29.35 -2.52
CA GLU A 103 -4.41 -28.66 -3.32
C GLU A 103 -4.03 -27.35 -2.66
N TYR A 104 -2.74 -27.04 -2.65
CA TYR A 104 -2.27 -25.70 -2.30
C TYR A 104 -2.34 -24.77 -3.49
N TYR A 105 -2.77 -23.54 -3.24
CA TYR A 105 -2.60 -22.44 -4.16
C TYR A 105 -2.20 -21.17 -3.42
N PHE A 106 -1.67 -20.21 -4.16
CA PHE A 106 -1.14 -19.00 -3.56
C PHE A 106 -1.90 -17.80 -4.11
N ILE A 107 -2.33 -16.93 -3.20
CA ILE A 107 -2.89 -15.64 -3.57
C ILE A 107 -1.89 -14.57 -3.15
N GLN A 108 -1.55 -13.69 -4.10
CA GLN A 108 -0.79 -12.49 -3.79
C GLN A 108 -1.66 -11.55 -2.99
N THR A 109 -1.15 -11.12 -1.84
CA THR A 109 -1.82 -10.18 -0.96
C THR A 109 -0.95 -8.98 -0.70
N ASP A 110 -1.60 -7.85 -0.45
CA ASP A 110 -0.89 -6.63 -0.08
C ASP A 110 -0.26 -6.77 1.31
N ARG A 111 0.93 -6.21 1.47
CA ARG A 111 1.60 -6.11 2.78
C ARG A 111 0.97 -5.02 3.62
N ILE A 112 0.46 -3.99 2.95
CA ILE A 112 -0.19 -2.85 3.54
C ILE A 112 -1.66 -3.17 3.69
N ASN A 113 -2.16 -3.06 4.92
CA ASN A 113 -3.58 -3.28 5.21
C ASN A 113 -4.36 -2.02 4.81
N PHE A 114 -5.25 -2.17 3.86
CA PHE A 114 -6.21 -1.14 3.48
C PHE A 114 -7.50 -1.37 4.28
N LYS A 115 -7.99 -0.30 4.93
CA LYS A 115 -9.28 -0.33 5.62
C LYS A 115 -10.32 0.31 4.70
N GLU A 116 -11.53 -0.20 4.72
CA GLU A 116 -12.65 0.45 4.04
C GLU A 116 -12.96 1.80 4.71
N SER A 117 -13.39 2.79 3.92
CA SER A 117 -13.87 4.06 4.46
C SER A 117 -15.13 3.80 5.29
N SER A 118 -15.20 4.40 6.48
CA SER A 118 -16.30 4.14 7.43
C SER A 118 -17.06 5.40 7.83
N SER A 119 -16.66 6.57 7.37
CA SER A 119 -17.34 7.84 7.70
C SER A 119 -17.35 8.80 6.52
N GLU A 120 -18.40 9.60 6.47
CA GLU A 120 -18.48 10.72 5.53
C GLU A 120 -17.60 11.88 5.99
N ILE A 121 -17.12 12.67 5.03
CA ILE A 121 -16.39 13.90 5.30
C ILE A 121 -17.35 14.88 5.95
N LYS A 122 -16.94 15.50 7.04
CA LYS A 122 -17.73 16.50 7.75
C LYS A 122 -18.11 17.66 6.83
N GLU A 123 -19.30 18.19 7.03
CA GLU A 123 -19.69 19.43 6.38
C GLU A 123 -18.77 20.58 6.79
N LEU A 124 -18.44 21.43 5.83
CA LEU A 124 -17.63 22.61 6.08
C LEU A 124 -18.46 23.67 6.81
N THR A 125 -17.86 24.33 7.79
CA THR A 125 -18.44 25.55 8.35
C THR A 125 -18.49 26.66 7.29
N SER A 126 -19.25 27.74 7.52
CA SER A 126 -19.35 28.85 6.56
C SER A 126 -17.96 29.40 6.18
N PHE A 127 -17.10 29.64 7.16
CA PHE A 127 -15.72 30.12 6.92
C PHE A 127 -14.86 29.15 6.12
N GLN A 128 -14.99 27.86 6.38
CA GLN A 128 -14.27 26.83 5.63
C GLN A 128 -14.83 26.72 4.19
N GLN A 129 -16.13 26.87 4.01
CA GLN A 129 -16.76 26.88 2.71
C GLN A 129 -16.31 28.09 1.87
N ASP A 130 -16.22 29.27 2.46
CA ASP A 130 -15.72 30.47 1.79
C ASP A 130 -14.26 30.31 1.36
N ALA A 131 -13.42 29.74 2.24
CA ALA A 131 -12.03 29.43 1.93
C ALA A 131 -11.92 28.39 0.79
N TYR A 132 -12.72 27.33 0.85
CA TYR A 132 -12.77 26.30 -0.20
C TYR A 132 -13.17 26.90 -1.56
N VAL A 133 -14.23 27.71 -1.64
CA VAL A 133 -14.67 28.40 -2.86
C VAL A 133 -13.57 29.31 -3.39
N SER A 134 -12.88 30.03 -2.49
CA SER A 134 -11.76 30.90 -2.86
C SER A 134 -10.59 30.13 -3.45
N ILE A 135 -10.28 28.93 -2.93
CA ILE A 135 -9.26 28.03 -3.49
C ILE A 135 -9.68 27.57 -4.90
N GLN A 136 -10.91 27.10 -5.07
CA GLN A 136 -11.43 26.67 -6.36
C GLN A 136 -11.33 27.78 -7.42
N LYS A 137 -11.77 29.00 -7.08
CA LYS A 137 -11.64 30.16 -7.95
C LYS A 137 -10.18 30.50 -8.27
N SER A 138 -9.28 30.37 -7.30
CA SER A 138 -7.84 30.56 -7.51
C SER A 138 -7.30 29.54 -8.53
N PHE A 139 -7.74 28.28 -8.43
CA PHE A 139 -7.30 27.20 -9.31
C PHE A 139 -7.73 27.36 -10.79
N GLU A 140 -8.72 28.19 -11.09
CA GLU A 140 -9.07 28.50 -12.48
C GLU A 140 -7.90 29.16 -13.23
N ASN A 141 -7.18 30.07 -12.56
CA ASN A 141 -6.14 30.89 -13.18
C ASN A 141 -4.73 30.68 -12.61
N LYS A 142 -4.60 29.95 -11.51
CA LYS A 142 -3.32 29.72 -10.81
C LYS A 142 -3.11 28.23 -10.56
N GLN A 143 -1.86 27.84 -10.58
CA GLN A 143 -1.47 26.48 -10.25
C GLN A 143 -1.26 26.30 -8.73
N VAL A 144 -0.72 27.33 -8.07
CA VAL A 144 -0.37 27.31 -6.64
C VAL A 144 -1.26 28.26 -5.88
N THR A 145 -1.84 27.78 -4.79
CA THR A 145 -2.67 28.57 -3.86
C THR A 145 -2.20 28.37 -2.42
N LEU A 146 -1.92 29.45 -1.72
CA LEU A 146 -1.54 29.42 -0.30
C LEU A 146 -2.79 29.60 0.58
N LEU A 147 -3.11 28.58 1.37
CA LEU A 147 -4.12 28.66 2.43
C LEU A 147 -3.46 29.00 3.76
N LYS A 148 -3.63 30.24 4.21
CA LYS A 148 -3.16 30.70 5.54
C LYS A 148 -4.22 30.45 6.60
N GLY A 149 -3.87 29.72 7.64
CA GLY A 149 -4.76 29.44 8.76
C GLY A 149 -3.97 28.99 9.99
N ILE A 150 -4.47 29.35 11.17
CA ILE A 150 -3.88 28.91 12.44
C ILE A 150 -4.03 27.40 12.65
N THR A 151 -3.25 26.84 13.54
CA THR A 151 -3.39 25.45 13.95
C THR A 151 -4.79 25.19 14.48
N SER A 152 -5.37 24.04 14.19
CA SER A 152 -6.75 23.66 14.58
C SER A 152 -7.87 24.50 13.95
N SER A 153 -7.60 25.33 12.93
CA SER A 153 -8.65 26.05 12.17
C SER A 153 -9.50 25.14 11.26
N GLY A 154 -9.22 23.86 11.23
CA GLY A 154 -9.94 22.90 10.40
C GLY A 154 -9.49 22.84 8.95
N LYS A 155 -8.25 23.25 8.63
CA LYS A 155 -7.65 23.12 7.27
C LYS A 155 -7.82 21.70 6.71
N THR A 156 -7.69 20.69 7.55
CA THR A 156 -7.81 19.28 7.16
C THR A 156 -9.16 18.95 6.52
N GLU A 157 -10.26 19.57 6.94
CA GLU A 157 -11.58 19.35 6.34
C GLU A 157 -11.66 19.95 4.92
N ILE A 158 -11.04 21.11 4.71
CA ILE A 158 -10.93 21.71 3.38
C ILE A 158 -10.09 20.79 2.47
N TYR A 159 -8.97 20.29 2.98
CA TYR A 159 -8.13 19.35 2.26
C TYR A 159 -8.89 18.05 1.92
N ALA A 160 -9.66 17.51 2.87
CA ALA A 160 -10.46 16.32 2.64
C ALA A 160 -11.46 16.52 1.48
N LYS A 161 -12.08 17.69 1.36
CA LYS A 161 -12.99 18.00 0.27
C LYS A 161 -12.27 18.07 -1.08
N LEU A 162 -11.10 18.75 -1.13
CA LEU A 162 -10.26 18.81 -2.34
C LEU A 162 -9.75 17.41 -2.75
N ILE A 163 -9.34 16.59 -1.79
CA ILE A 163 -8.92 15.21 -2.03
C ILE A 163 -10.06 14.39 -2.63
N LYS A 164 -11.26 14.46 -2.04
CA LYS A 164 -12.43 13.72 -2.53
C LYS A 164 -12.73 14.01 -3.98
N GLU A 165 -12.66 15.26 -4.40
CA GLU A 165 -12.87 15.66 -5.80
C GLU A 165 -11.86 15.02 -6.75
N GLN A 166 -10.60 15.00 -6.37
CA GLN A 166 -9.56 14.37 -7.18
C GLN A 166 -9.74 12.84 -7.27
N LEU A 167 -10.14 12.21 -6.16
CA LEU A 167 -10.40 10.77 -6.15
C LEU A 167 -11.61 10.40 -7.02
N ILE A 168 -12.68 11.21 -7.01
CA ILE A 168 -13.83 11.05 -7.89
C ILE A 168 -13.42 11.21 -9.37
N ALA A 169 -12.51 12.13 -9.66
CA ALA A 169 -11.93 12.31 -10.99
C ALA A 169 -10.84 11.27 -11.34
N GLU A 170 -10.71 10.22 -10.52
CA GLU A 170 -9.72 9.14 -10.67
C GLU A 170 -8.26 9.59 -10.70
N LYS A 171 -7.96 10.78 -10.17
CA LYS A 171 -6.62 11.34 -10.09
C LYS A 171 -5.91 10.93 -8.81
N GLN A 172 -4.58 10.99 -8.87
CA GLN A 172 -3.71 10.77 -7.71
C GLN A 172 -3.57 12.07 -6.92
N VAL A 173 -3.42 11.92 -5.62
CA VAL A 173 -3.22 13.00 -4.66
C VAL A 173 -1.96 12.73 -3.86
N LEU A 174 -1.09 13.73 -3.76
CA LEU A 174 0.03 13.71 -2.82
C LEU A 174 -0.26 14.69 -1.68
N TYR A 175 -0.36 14.17 -0.47
CA TYR A 175 -0.45 14.97 0.75
C TYR A 175 0.88 14.91 1.49
N LEU A 176 1.67 15.96 1.33
CA LEU A 176 2.99 16.12 1.94
C LEU A 176 2.87 16.70 3.35
N LEU A 177 3.57 16.05 4.28
CA LEU A 177 3.67 16.45 5.68
C LEU A 177 5.13 16.40 6.15
N PRO A 178 5.51 17.24 7.11
CA PRO A 178 6.72 17.00 7.88
C PRO A 178 6.65 15.63 8.57
N GLU A 179 7.79 14.93 8.71
CA GLU A 179 7.80 13.59 9.37
C GLU A 179 7.20 13.62 10.78
N ILE A 180 7.39 14.72 11.51
CA ILE A 180 6.84 14.92 12.86
C ILE A 180 5.32 15.11 12.88
N ALA A 181 4.72 15.60 11.78
CA ALA A 181 3.29 15.82 11.65
C ALA A 181 2.53 14.58 11.17
N LEU A 182 3.25 13.54 10.76
CA LEU A 182 2.70 12.27 10.32
C LEU A 182 2.26 11.41 11.52
N THR A 183 1.29 11.94 12.26
CA THR A 183 0.79 11.34 13.50
C THR A 183 -0.22 10.24 13.22
N THR A 184 -0.32 9.28 14.15
CA THR A 184 -1.33 8.23 14.11
C THR A 184 -2.74 8.79 14.01
N GLN A 185 -3.03 9.87 14.74
CA GLN A 185 -4.36 10.52 14.75
C GLN A 185 -4.75 11.07 13.37
N LEU A 186 -3.83 11.71 12.64
CA LEU A 186 -4.09 12.21 11.28
C LEU A 186 -4.30 11.06 10.30
N ILE A 187 -3.45 10.04 10.39
CA ILE A 187 -3.57 8.84 9.55
C ILE A 187 -4.92 8.16 9.77
N GLU A 188 -5.31 7.93 11.01
CA GLU A 188 -6.60 7.31 11.35
C GLU A 188 -7.78 8.15 10.84
N ARG A 189 -7.74 9.47 11.00
CA ARG A 189 -8.78 10.36 10.49
C ARG A 189 -8.93 10.28 8.97
N LEU A 190 -7.81 10.32 8.23
CA LEU A 190 -7.84 10.19 6.78
C LEU A 190 -8.22 8.77 6.34
N GLN A 191 -7.89 7.74 7.11
CA GLN A 191 -8.35 6.38 6.86
C GLN A 191 -9.86 6.22 7.01
N LEU A 192 -10.47 6.92 7.98
CA LEU A 192 -11.93 6.93 8.13
C LEU A 192 -12.62 7.53 6.90
N TYR A 193 -12.04 8.57 6.29
CA TYR A 193 -12.61 9.25 5.13
C TYR A 193 -12.31 8.52 3.81
N PHE A 194 -11.07 8.04 3.62
CA PHE A 194 -10.58 7.60 2.33
C PHE A 194 -10.14 6.14 2.28
N GLY A 195 -10.13 5.47 3.45
CA GLY A 195 -9.95 4.04 3.59
C GLY A 195 -9.06 3.38 2.54
N GLU A 196 -9.68 2.77 1.58
CA GLU A 196 -9.05 1.98 0.52
C GLU A 196 -8.18 2.78 -0.46
N TYR A 197 -8.35 4.11 -0.53
CA TYR A 197 -7.55 4.98 -1.42
C TYR A 197 -6.22 5.40 -0.79
N LEU A 198 -6.12 5.35 0.56
CA LEU A 198 -5.00 5.90 1.30
C LEU A 198 -3.85 4.93 1.44
N SER A 199 -2.67 5.33 0.96
CA SER A 199 -1.39 4.74 1.32
C SER A 199 -0.53 5.74 2.08
N VAL A 200 0.03 5.32 3.21
CA VAL A 200 1.02 6.11 3.94
C VAL A 200 2.41 5.71 3.46
N PHE A 201 3.28 6.69 3.16
CA PHE A 201 4.65 6.43 2.70
C PHE A 201 5.65 7.13 3.61
N HIS A 202 6.40 6.36 4.38
CA HIS A 202 7.37 6.87 5.35
C HIS A 202 8.66 6.03 5.41
N SER A 203 9.66 6.58 6.07
CA SER A 203 11.00 5.99 6.18
C SER A 203 11.05 4.62 6.88
N LYS A 204 10.06 4.29 7.73
CA LYS A 204 9.96 3.03 8.49
C LYS A 204 9.47 1.84 7.65
N TYR A 205 9.00 2.05 6.44
CA TYR A 205 8.59 0.94 5.56
C TYR A 205 9.78 0.09 5.15
N SER A 206 9.59 -1.22 5.17
CA SER A 206 10.54 -2.18 4.60
C SER A 206 10.71 -1.96 3.10
N MET A 207 11.80 -2.46 2.52
CA MET A 207 12.05 -2.36 1.08
C MET A 207 10.87 -2.91 0.25
N ASN A 208 10.32 -4.05 0.64
CA ASN A 208 9.21 -4.67 -0.09
C ASN A 208 7.91 -3.83 -0.02
N GLU A 209 7.61 -3.19 1.11
CA GLU A 209 6.46 -2.29 1.24
C GLU A 209 6.64 -1.05 0.37
N ARG A 210 7.84 -0.47 0.32
CA ARG A 210 8.14 0.67 -0.57
C ARG A 210 7.96 0.32 -2.04
N VAL A 211 8.42 -0.85 -2.47
CA VAL A 211 8.25 -1.33 -3.85
C VAL A 211 6.77 -1.59 -4.15
N GLU A 212 6.00 -2.07 -3.18
CA GLU A 212 4.55 -2.26 -3.35
C GLU A 212 3.83 -0.93 -3.56
N VAL A 213 4.11 0.09 -2.72
CA VAL A 213 3.55 1.45 -2.91
C VAL A 213 3.99 2.02 -4.25
N TRP A 214 5.28 1.91 -4.60
CA TRP A 214 5.81 2.35 -5.89
C TRP A 214 5.03 1.78 -7.08
N ASN A 215 4.86 0.46 -7.11
CA ASN A 215 4.12 -0.21 -8.19
C ASN A 215 2.64 0.17 -8.22
N ASN A 216 2.02 0.38 -7.06
CA ASN A 216 0.62 0.80 -6.97
C ASN A 216 0.43 2.23 -7.49
N VAL A 217 1.35 3.15 -7.17
CA VAL A 217 1.33 4.54 -7.66
C VAL A 217 1.57 4.57 -9.17
N LEU A 218 2.60 3.85 -9.66
CA LEU A 218 2.93 3.77 -11.09
C LEU A 218 1.72 3.31 -11.93
N ASN A 219 0.99 2.32 -11.43
CA ASN A 219 -0.16 1.73 -12.13
C ASN A 219 -1.50 2.41 -11.79
N ASN A 220 -1.49 3.56 -11.12
CA ASN A 220 -2.68 4.31 -10.67
C ASN A 220 -3.74 3.43 -10.00
N LYS A 221 -3.29 2.47 -9.18
CA LYS A 221 -4.22 1.58 -8.46
C LYS A 221 -4.99 2.36 -7.41
N GLN A 222 -6.28 2.08 -7.29
CA GLN A 222 -7.19 2.72 -6.33
C GLN A 222 -6.58 2.87 -4.95
N LYS A 223 -6.03 1.81 -4.40
CA LYS A 223 -5.43 1.74 -3.06
C LYS A 223 -4.19 2.62 -2.83
N SER A 224 -3.72 3.36 -3.83
CA SER A 224 -2.61 4.31 -3.75
C SER A 224 -2.88 5.57 -4.57
N ARG A 225 -4.15 5.95 -4.71
CA ARG A 225 -4.53 7.23 -5.30
C ARG A 225 -4.34 8.40 -4.34
N LEU A 226 -4.42 8.17 -3.03
CA LEU A 226 -4.05 9.16 -2.01
C LEU A 226 -2.78 8.70 -1.29
N ILE A 227 -1.71 9.44 -1.49
CA ILE A 227 -0.43 9.22 -0.81
C ILE A 227 -0.27 10.25 0.28
N LEU A 228 -0.17 9.79 1.52
CA LEU A 228 0.21 10.60 2.67
C LEU A 228 1.67 10.32 3.00
N GLY A 229 2.54 11.31 2.93
CA GLY A 229 3.94 11.05 3.13
C GLY A 229 4.83 12.25 3.38
N ALA A 230 6.06 11.95 3.78
CA ALA A 230 7.11 12.93 3.95
C ALA A 230 7.85 13.23 2.62
N ARG A 231 8.94 13.99 2.68
CA ARG A 231 9.76 14.40 1.51
C ARG A 231 10.01 13.30 0.48
N SER A 232 10.29 12.09 0.93
CA SER A 232 10.60 10.96 0.05
C SER A 232 9.46 10.54 -0.86
N SER A 233 8.21 10.84 -0.51
CA SER A 233 7.04 10.53 -1.32
C SER A 233 6.95 11.36 -2.61
N LEU A 234 7.68 12.46 -2.72
CA LEU A 234 7.81 13.23 -3.96
C LEU A 234 8.38 12.42 -5.13
N PHE A 235 9.20 11.42 -4.84
CA PHE A 235 9.88 10.61 -5.86
C PHE A 235 9.12 9.35 -6.27
N LEU A 236 7.89 9.18 -5.81
CA LEU A 236 7.03 8.12 -6.29
C LEU A 236 6.62 8.38 -7.75
N PRO A 237 6.41 7.33 -8.56
CA PRO A 237 6.15 7.44 -9.99
C PRO A 237 4.68 7.79 -10.27
N TYR A 238 4.28 9.01 -9.97
CA TYR A 238 2.92 9.47 -10.26
C TYR A 238 2.68 9.45 -11.77
N SER A 239 1.52 8.95 -12.17
CA SER A 239 1.10 8.87 -13.57
C SER A 239 -0.10 9.77 -13.90
N ASN A 240 -0.91 10.09 -12.89
CA ASN A 240 -2.12 10.91 -13.04
C ASN A 240 -2.33 11.82 -11.83
N LEU A 241 -1.30 12.60 -11.45
CA LEU A 241 -1.36 13.51 -10.30
C LEU A 241 -2.31 14.66 -10.57
N GLY A 242 -3.27 14.91 -9.67
CA GLY A 242 -4.26 16.00 -9.78
C GLY A 242 -4.02 17.15 -8.83
N ILE A 243 -3.56 16.85 -7.61
CA ILE A 243 -3.27 17.86 -6.61
C ILE A 243 -2.13 17.43 -5.70
N VAL A 244 -1.31 18.40 -5.29
CA VAL A 244 -0.34 18.25 -4.20
C VAL A 244 -0.72 19.18 -3.07
N ILE A 245 -0.91 18.64 -1.88
CA ILE A 245 -1.15 19.41 -0.66
C ILE A 245 0.16 19.41 0.13
N VAL A 246 0.67 20.57 0.49
CA VAL A 246 1.86 20.74 1.32
C VAL A 246 1.42 21.39 2.62
N ASP A 247 1.20 20.58 3.64
CA ASP A 247 0.79 21.07 4.95
C ASP A 247 2.00 21.48 5.79
N GLU A 248 1.82 22.54 6.62
CA GLU A 248 2.92 23.14 7.40
C GLU A 248 4.15 23.47 6.53
N GLU A 249 3.92 24.12 5.38
CA GLU A 249 4.89 24.36 4.30
C GLU A 249 6.17 25.10 4.76
N HIS A 250 6.09 25.79 5.90
CA HIS A 250 7.17 26.55 6.50
C HIS A 250 8.15 25.68 7.32
N GLU A 251 7.81 24.40 7.55
CA GLU A 251 8.62 23.51 8.39
C GLU A 251 10.03 23.26 7.82
N PRO A 252 11.10 23.50 8.61
CA PRO A 252 12.48 23.30 8.13
C PRO A 252 12.79 21.88 7.70
N SER A 253 12.05 20.88 8.18
CA SER A 253 12.23 19.46 7.81
C SER A 253 11.93 19.17 6.34
N PHE A 254 11.26 20.06 5.62
CA PHE A 254 11.10 19.97 4.18
C PHE A 254 12.39 20.25 3.39
N LYS A 255 13.40 20.88 4.04
CA LYS A 255 14.71 21.05 3.43
C LYS A 255 15.57 19.80 3.65
N GLN A 256 16.09 19.23 2.57
CA GLN A 256 17.13 18.22 2.64
C GLN A 256 18.51 18.89 2.65
N PHE A 257 19.24 18.77 3.77
CA PHE A 257 20.57 19.30 3.90
C PHE A 257 21.64 18.30 3.48
N ASP A 258 21.42 17.03 3.79
CA ASP A 258 22.29 15.91 3.49
C ASP A 258 21.44 14.62 3.31
N PRO A 259 21.80 13.76 2.35
CA PRO A 259 22.79 13.91 1.27
C PRO A 259 22.33 14.82 0.12
N SER A 260 23.20 15.05 -0.86
CA SER A 260 22.81 15.65 -2.13
C SER A 260 21.83 14.71 -2.89
N PRO A 261 20.90 15.29 -3.70
CA PRO A 261 20.66 16.71 -3.97
C PRO A 261 19.99 17.44 -2.79
N ARG A 262 20.42 18.67 -2.51
CA ARG A 262 19.91 19.49 -1.42
C ARG A 262 18.69 20.30 -1.86
N TYR A 263 17.54 19.63 -1.99
CA TYR A 263 16.27 20.24 -2.44
C TYR A 263 15.40 20.66 -1.25
N HIS A 264 14.43 21.51 -1.54
CA HIS A 264 13.33 21.84 -0.63
C HIS A 264 12.06 21.13 -1.16
N ALA A 265 11.40 20.34 -0.30
CA ALA A 265 10.29 19.50 -0.74
C ALA A 265 9.09 20.30 -1.24
N ARG A 266 8.77 21.45 -0.61
CA ARG A 266 7.72 22.37 -1.07
C ARG A 266 7.99 22.83 -2.51
N ASP A 267 9.21 23.28 -2.79
CA ASP A 267 9.56 23.81 -4.10
C ASP A 267 9.59 22.68 -5.15
N ALA A 268 10.12 21.51 -4.78
CA ALA A 268 10.08 20.32 -5.63
C ALA A 268 8.64 19.83 -5.89
N ALA A 269 7.72 19.98 -4.94
CA ALA A 269 6.31 19.66 -5.10
C ALA A 269 5.64 20.53 -6.17
N ILE A 270 5.98 21.83 -6.23
CA ILE A 270 5.48 22.75 -7.26
C ILE A 270 5.99 22.31 -8.65
N VAL A 271 7.27 21.95 -8.76
CA VAL A 271 7.84 21.45 -10.02
C VAL A 271 7.17 20.13 -10.45
N LEU A 272 6.99 19.19 -9.54
CA LEU A 272 6.29 17.94 -9.81
C LEU A 272 4.86 18.19 -10.29
N ALA A 273 4.13 19.04 -9.58
CA ALA A 273 2.76 19.40 -9.96
C ALA A 273 2.69 20.03 -11.35
N ASN A 274 3.66 20.90 -11.70
CA ASN A 274 3.72 21.51 -13.02
C ASN A 274 3.90 20.46 -14.14
N GLN A 275 4.72 19.45 -13.93
CA GLN A 275 4.92 18.34 -14.88
C GLN A 275 3.64 17.54 -15.16
N HIS A 276 2.72 17.49 -14.18
CA HIS A 276 1.44 16.77 -14.28
C HIS A 276 0.23 17.67 -14.53
N ASN A 277 0.39 18.98 -14.75
CA ASN A 277 -0.70 19.95 -14.76
C ASN A 277 -1.59 19.87 -13.50
N ALA A 278 -1.00 19.45 -12.38
CA ALA A 278 -1.67 19.34 -11.10
C ALA A 278 -1.71 20.68 -10.36
N LYS A 279 -2.63 20.84 -9.42
CA LYS A 279 -2.74 21.99 -8.52
C LYS A 279 -1.91 21.79 -7.25
N VAL A 280 -1.50 22.90 -6.57
CA VAL A 280 -0.77 22.88 -5.32
C VAL A 280 -1.46 23.78 -4.30
#